data_d6fe500cad0f7338652baa44599112b9
#
_entry.id   d6fe500cad0f7338652baa44599112b9
#
_cell.length_a   1.000
_cell.length_b   1.000
_cell.length_c   1.000
_cell.angle_alpha   90.00
_cell.angle_beta   90.00
_cell.angle_gamma   90.00
#
_symmetry.space_group_name_H-M   'P 1'
#
loop_
_entity.id
_entity.type
_entity.pdbx_description
1 polymer ?
#
loop_
_entity_poly.entity_id
_entity_poly.type
_entity_poly.pdbx_seq_one_letter_code
_entity_poly.pdbx_strand_id
1 'polypeptide(L)'
;VLAACSLAMFGCYYTFDALYPVAPLLEKTFGVTGEQLGLLDTSYNVAALLTLIAGGVLIDRIGMATSAILFAAVGALGTLLIAVLPAVFPATPWAGMMAGRFLLGIGSELFIVAATTVVGRWFKGKEVSFALALQLLVARGGSWLADQSPDLFQPLFRSWQPPLLLAAALGGAWLVFAVVYAALERSAAGRYAVAGAGATDKLVLSDLVRFNLGYWWVVGLCVAFYASIFPFRTFANLFLIDAHGVTPERAGELKSLLPMFSMIGMPIFGFIVDRIGRRALFMLIGSALLVPPFLLMAHTRLPLELSMGMLGLAFALVPAVLWPAVTYLVPGERLGSAYALMTFCQQAAWAVMGWGMGAVKDATHASAANPAGWAPVMWMLAALSTLGFLFSFLLWRSERGPAGHGLEAAKG
;
A
#
# COMPACT_ATOMS: atom_id res chain seq x y z
N VAL A 1 0.83 20.17 -13.94
CA VAL A 1 0.73 19.78 -12.52
C VAL A 1 0.41 18.29 -12.42
N LEU A 2 -0.72 17.79 -12.97
CA LEU A 2 -1.12 16.39 -12.86
C LEU A 2 0.00 15.41 -13.29
N ALA A 3 0.59 15.61 -14.47
CA ALA A 3 1.65 14.74 -14.97
C ALA A 3 2.88 14.71 -14.01
N ALA A 4 3.30 15.87 -13.51
CA ALA A 4 4.44 15.95 -12.58
C ALA A 4 4.14 15.22 -11.27
N CYS A 5 2.95 15.43 -10.69
CA CYS A 5 2.53 14.73 -9.47
C CYS A 5 2.39 13.21 -9.70
N SER A 6 1.85 12.79 -10.85
CA SER A 6 1.68 11.37 -11.18
C SER A 6 3.03 10.66 -11.38
N LEU A 7 3.98 11.29 -12.08
CA LEU A 7 5.33 10.74 -12.29
C LEU A 7 6.13 10.71 -10.98
N ALA A 8 5.96 11.71 -10.12
CA ALA A 8 6.53 11.68 -8.79
C ALA A 8 5.95 10.52 -7.95
N MET A 9 4.63 10.30 -8.01
CA MET A 9 3.96 9.16 -7.36
C MET A 9 4.45 7.81 -7.92
N PHE A 10 4.71 7.72 -9.24
CA PHE A 10 5.31 6.53 -9.83
C PHE A 10 6.65 6.17 -9.19
N GLY A 11 7.56 7.15 -9.07
CA GLY A 11 8.85 6.96 -8.40
C GLY A 11 8.70 6.57 -6.93
N CYS A 12 7.79 7.22 -6.21
CA CYS A 12 7.47 6.93 -4.82
C CYS A 12 7.02 5.46 -4.63
N TYR A 13 6.10 4.98 -5.46
CA TYR A 13 5.58 3.60 -5.38
C TYR A 13 6.62 2.57 -5.84
N TYR A 14 7.42 2.89 -6.87
CA TYR A 14 8.53 2.03 -7.27
C TYR A 14 9.52 1.83 -6.12
N THR A 15 9.97 2.91 -5.48
CA THR A 15 10.96 2.85 -4.39
C THR A 15 10.47 2.08 -3.17
N PHE A 16 9.17 2.15 -2.90
CA PHE A 16 8.55 1.37 -1.84
C PHE A 16 8.62 -0.13 -2.13
N ASP A 17 8.24 -0.56 -3.34
CA ASP A 17 8.11 -1.97 -3.73
C ASP A 17 9.43 -2.61 -4.19
N ALA A 18 10.45 -1.83 -4.56
CA ALA A 18 11.70 -2.32 -5.12
C ALA A 18 12.55 -3.21 -4.19
N LEU A 19 12.31 -3.14 -2.88
CA LEU A 19 13.02 -3.98 -1.90
C LEU A 19 12.60 -5.45 -2.00
N TYR A 20 11.34 -5.73 -2.29
CA TYR A 20 10.77 -7.07 -2.20
C TYR A 20 11.34 -8.06 -3.21
N PRO A 21 11.55 -7.71 -4.49
CA PRO A 21 12.22 -8.59 -5.45
C PRO A 21 13.70 -8.87 -5.10
N VAL A 22 14.32 -8.01 -4.27
CA VAL A 22 15.71 -8.17 -3.84
C VAL A 22 15.83 -9.04 -2.58
N ALA A 23 14.74 -9.30 -1.86
CA ALA A 23 14.74 -10.04 -0.61
C ALA A 23 15.47 -11.39 -0.68
N PRO A 24 15.31 -12.24 -1.72
CA PRO A 24 16.07 -13.49 -1.85
C PRO A 24 17.58 -13.28 -1.96
N LEU A 25 18.02 -12.18 -2.61
CA LEU A 25 19.44 -11.85 -2.72
C LEU A 25 20.01 -11.33 -1.39
N LEU A 26 19.21 -10.63 -0.60
CA LEU A 26 19.60 -10.16 0.75
C LEU A 26 19.74 -11.34 1.70
N GLU A 27 18.78 -12.28 1.68
CA GLU A 27 18.83 -13.51 2.47
C GLU A 27 20.08 -14.33 2.11
N LYS A 28 20.35 -14.53 0.83
CA LYS A 28 21.53 -15.26 0.34
C LYS A 28 22.86 -14.58 0.69
N THR A 29 22.93 -13.25 0.61
CA THR A 29 24.21 -12.51 0.74
C THR A 29 24.54 -12.17 2.17
N PHE A 30 23.55 -11.76 2.97
CA PHE A 30 23.75 -11.25 4.32
C PHE A 30 23.16 -12.14 5.41
N GLY A 31 22.46 -13.24 5.04
CA GLY A 31 21.74 -14.08 5.99
C GLY A 31 20.62 -13.34 6.71
N VAL A 32 19.97 -12.36 6.03
CA VAL A 32 18.84 -11.60 6.60
C VAL A 32 17.73 -12.58 6.90
N THR A 33 17.27 -12.62 8.15
CA THR A 33 16.20 -13.50 8.58
C THR A 33 14.82 -13.00 8.14
N GLY A 34 13.81 -13.88 8.17
CA GLY A 34 12.43 -13.48 7.89
C GLY A 34 11.94 -12.41 8.84
N GLU A 35 12.29 -12.52 10.15
CA GLU A 35 11.97 -11.50 11.15
C GLU A 35 12.59 -10.15 10.80
N GLN A 36 13.86 -10.12 10.41
CA GLN A 36 14.54 -8.88 9.99
C GLN A 36 13.89 -8.26 8.75
N LEU A 37 13.49 -9.09 7.76
CA LEU A 37 12.78 -8.62 6.58
C LEU A 37 11.42 -8.02 6.95
N GLY A 38 10.68 -8.64 7.86
CA GLY A 38 9.41 -8.13 8.39
C GLY A 38 9.60 -6.81 9.16
N LEU A 39 10.70 -6.68 9.91
CA LEU A 39 11.04 -5.44 10.62
C LEU A 39 11.36 -4.27 9.68
N LEU A 40 11.78 -4.51 8.44
CA LEU A 40 11.92 -3.43 7.45
C LEU A 40 10.55 -2.81 7.11
N ASP A 41 9.51 -3.63 6.98
CA ASP A 41 8.13 -3.13 6.80
C ASP A 41 7.60 -2.47 8.06
N THR A 42 7.87 -3.06 9.22
CA THR A 42 7.50 -2.46 10.52
C THR A 42 8.13 -1.07 10.66
N SER A 43 9.40 -0.90 10.31
CA SER A 43 10.10 0.39 10.35
C SER A 43 9.42 1.44 9.48
N TYR A 44 9.02 1.07 8.25
CA TYR A 44 8.25 1.94 7.36
C TYR A 44 6.90 2.33 7.97
N ASN A 45 6.14 1.35 8.47
CA ASN A 45 4.79 1.59 9.01
C ASN A 45 4.81 2.39 10.32
N VAL A 46 5.82 2.22 11.16
CA VAL A 46 6.02 3.08 12.35
C VAL A 46 6.27 4.51 11.93
N ALA A 47 7.10 4.73 10.91
CA ALA A 47 7.31 6.07 10.34
C ALA A 47 5.99 6.65 9.80
N ALA A 48 5.19 5.87 9.08
CA ALA A 48 3.87 6.26 8.58
C ALA A 48 2.93 6.68 9.72
N LEU A 49 2.87 5.91 10.81
CA LEU A 49 2.06 6.25 12.01
C LEU A 49 2.45 7.59 12.63
N LEU A 50 3.76 7.86 12.73
CA LEU A 50 4.26 9.14 13.27
C LEU A 50 3.90 10.30 12.36
N THR A 51 3.93 10.09 11.04
CA THR A 51 3.62 11.12 10.06
C THR A 51 2.14 11.46 9.98
N LEU A 52 1.23 10.52 10.24
CA LEU A 52 -0.21 10.78 10.33
C LEU A 52 -0.55 11.85 11.38
N ILE A 53 0.23 11.90 12.47
CA ILE A 53 0.02 12.86 13.56
C ILE A 53 0.57 14.24 13.20
N ALA A 54 1.74 14.29 12.58
CA ALA A 54 2.49 15.53 12.36
C ALA A 54 2.29 16.14 10.95
N GLY A 55 1.93 15.29 9.97
CA GLY A 55 2.02 15.64 8.55
C GLY A 55 1.10 16.76 8.11
N GLY A 56 -0.16 16.75 8.55
CA GLY A 56 -1.11 17.81 8.22
C GLY A 56 -0.66 19.18 8.72
N VAL A 57 -0.20 19.23 9.98
CA VAL A 57 0.31 20.49 10.58
C VAL A 57 1.54 21.00 9.85
N LEU A 58 2.42 20.09 9.41
CA LEU A 58 3.62 20.47 8.68
C LEU A 58 3.29 21.03 7.29
N ILE A 59 2.40 20.38 6.55
CA ILE A 59 1.93 20.84 5.23
C ILE A 59 1.30 22.23 5.34
N ASP A 60 0.47 22.46 6.36
CA ASP A 60 -0.18 23.76 6.57
C ASP A 60 0.81 24.88 6.87
N ARG A 61 1.90 24.59 7.58
CA ARG A 61 2.92 25.57 7.97
C ARG A 61 3.87 25.96 6.84
N ILE A 62 4.37 24.99 6.08
CA ILE A 62 5.43 25.24 5.07
C ILE A 62 4.88 25.31 3.64
N GLY A 63 3.60 25.00 3.45
CA GLY A 63 2.91 25.04 2.16
C GLY A 63 3.16 23.80 1.30
N MET A 64 2.24 23.54 0.36
CA MET A 64 2.18 22.33 -0.47
C MET A 64 3.46 22.09 -1.30
N ALA A 65 3.91 23.14 -2.02
CA ALA A 65 5.04 23.02 -2.92
C ALA A 65 6.36 22.70 -2.18
N THR A 66 6.58 23.36 -1.04
CA THR A 66 7.77 23.12 -0.21
C THR A 66 7.68 21.75 0.46
N SER A 67 6.50 21.37 0.95
CA SER A 67 6.24 20.04 1.54
C SER A 67 6.54 18.92 0.56
N ALA A 68 6.06 19.03 -0.70
CA ALA A 68 6.28 18.01 -1.72
C ALA A 68 7.79 17.79 -1.99
N ILE A 69 8.59 18.87 -2.08
CA ILE A 69 10.04 18.76 -2.26
C ILE A 69 10.69 18.11 -1.03
N LEU A 70 10.35 18.59 0.18
CA LEU A 70 10.94 18.08 1.41
C LEU A 70 10.69 16.58 1.58
N PHE A 71 9.44 16.16 1.39
CA PHE A 71 9.05 14.76 1.57
C PHE A 71 9.68 13.86 0.50
N ALA A 72 9.71 14.31 -0.76
CA ALA A 72 10.42 13.60 -1.81
C ALA A 72 11.93 13.50 -1.54
N ALA A 73 12.56 14.54 -1.00
CA ALA A 73 13.98 14.52 -0.62
C ALA A 73 14.26 13.52 0.52
N VAL A 74 13.41 13.51 1.55
CA VAL A 74 13.51 12.55 2.67
C VAL A 74 13.33 11.11 2.17
N GLY A 75 12.33 10.87 1.32
CA GLY A 75 12.09 9.54 0.75
C GLY A 75 13.22 9.07 -0.19
N ALA A 76 13.72 9.95 -1.06
CA ALA A 76 14.85 9.67 -1.94
C ALA A 76 16.13 9.38 -1.13
N LEU A 77 16.39 10.14 -0.07
CA LEU A 77 17.48 9.86 0.85
C LEU A 77 17.30 8.48 1.51
N GLY A 78 16.11 8.17 2.00
CA GLY A 78 15.79 6.85 2.56
C GLY A 78 16.13 5.72 1.59
N THR A 79 15.71 5.84 0.33
CA THR A 79 15.99 4.84 -0.71
C THR A 79 17.48 4.71 -1.01
N LEU A 80 18.21 5.82 -1.05
CA LEU A 80 19.67 5.81 -1.22
C LEU A 80 20.36 5.10 -0.05
N LEU A 81 19.93 5.35 1.18
CA LEU A 81 20.50 4.69 2.36
C LEU A 81 20.26 3.18 2.36
N ILE A 82 19.08 2.70 1.89
CA ILE A 82 18.80 1.27 1.70
C ILE A 82 19.85 0.65 0.75
N ALA A 83 20.22 1.34 -0.32
CA ALA A 83 21.17 0.84 -1.32
C ALA A 83 22.64 0.91 -0.88
N VAL A 84 23.01 1.88 -0.04
CA VAL A 84 24.41 2.21 0.26
C VAL A 84 24.86 1.70 1.63
N LEU A 85 24.05 1.88 2.68
CA LEU A 85 24.48 1.56 4.05
C LEU A 85 24.89 0.10 4.26
N PRO A 86 24.22 -0.91 3.66
CA PRO A 86 24.67 -2.29 3.81
C PRO A 86 26.05 -2.59 3.23
N ALA A 87 26.47 -1.84 2.19
CA ALA A 87 27.82 -1.96 1.64
C ALA A 87 28.88 -1.27 2.52
N VAL A 88 28.50 -0.19 3.21
CA VAL A 88 29.40 0.55 4.11
C VAL A 88 29.53 -0.13 5.47
N PHE A 89 28.44 -0.74 5.96
CA PHE A 89 28.36 -1.41 7.26
C PHE A 89 27.94 -2.88 7.10
N PRO A 90 28.80 -3.73 6.50
CA PRO A 90 28.45 -5.11 6.21
C PRO A 90 28.22 -6.00 7.44
N ALA A 91 28.66 -5.57 8.62
CA ALA A 91 28.41 -6.28 9.88
C ALA A 91 26.95 -6.15 10.38
N THR A 92 26.27 -5.07 9.99
CA THR A 92 24.87 -4.80 10.40
C THR A 92 24.05 -4.27 9.24
N PRO A 93 23.95 -5.02 8.11
CA PRO A 93 23.38 -4.50 6.87
C PRO A 93 21.88 -4.15 7.02
N TRP A 94 21.13 -4.96 7.76
CA TRP A 94 19.71 -4.78 7.98
C TRP A 94 19.39 -3.51 8.80
N ALA A 95 20.25 -3.11 9.74
CA ALA A 95 20.04 -1.90 10.55
C ALA A 95 20.09 -0.63 9.68
N GLY A 96 21.04 -0.58 8.72
CA GLY A 96 21.12 0.49 7.73
C GLY A 96 19.87 0.52 6.82
N MET A 97 19.39 -0.64 6.40
CA MET A 97 18.15 -0.75 5.62
C MET A 97 16.94 -0.29 6.43
N MET A 98 16.84 -0.62 7.72
CA MET A 98 15.74 -0.14 8.58
C MET A 98 15.72 1.38 8.68
N ALA A 99 16.89 2.01 8.91
CA ALA A 99 16.97 3.47 8.93
C ALA A 99 16.53 4.10 7.61
N GLY A 100 16.94 3.52 6.48
CA GLY A 100 16.50 3.95 5.15
C GLY A 100 15.00 3.75 4.93
N ARG A 101 14.44 2.60 5.36
CA ARG A 101 12.99 2.32 5.29
C ARG A 101 12.17 3.27 6.15
N PHE A 102 12.68 3.63 7.32
CA PHE A 102 12.04 4.62 8.19
C PHE A 102 11.95 5.99 7.52
N LEU A 103 13.05 6.48 6.94
CA LEU A 103 13.03 7.74 6.19
C LEU A 103 12.15 7.67 4.95
N LEU A 104 12.19 6.54 4.23
CA LEU A 104 11.31 6.31 3.09
C LEU A 104 9.84 6.37 3.52
N GLY A 105 9.47 5.80 4.67
CA GLY A 105 8.12 5.85 5.23
C GLY A 105 7.67 7.29 5.52
N ILE A 106 8.52 8.09 6.18
CA ILE A 106 8.23 9.52 6.41
C ILE A 106 7.99 10.24 5.07
N GLY A 107 8.91 10.07 4.11
CA GLY A 107 8.84 10.78 2.85
C GLY A 107 7.64 10.36 2.01
N SER A 108 7.39 9.06 1.87
CA SER A 108 6.35 8.51 1.01
C SER A 108 4.95 8.87 1.48
N GLU A 109 4.62 8.62 2.75
CA GLU A 109 3.26 8.82 3.25
C GLU A 109 2.86 10.30 3.20
N LEU A 110 3.75 11.17 3.62
CA LEU A 110 3.51 12.62 3.55
C LEU A 110 3.43 13.13 2.11
N PHE A 111 4.26 12.59 1.21
CA PHE A 111 4.22 12.94 -0.21
C PHE A 111 2.92 12.49 -0.88
N ILE A 112 2.44 11.28 -0.59
CA ILE A 112 1.17 10.76 -1.12
C ILE A 112 0.02 11.68 -0.74
N VAL A 113 -0.06 12.10 0.53
CA VAL A 113 -1.09 13.04 1.00
C VAL A 113 -0.96 14.39 0.28
N ALA A 114 0.24 14.95 0.20
CA ALA A 114 0.47 16.23 -0.46
C ALA A 114 0.11 16.17 -1.95
N ALA A 115 0.59 15.17 -2.69
CA ALA A 115 0.34 15.02 -4.12
C ALA A 115 -1.15 14.80 -4.45
N THR A 116 -1.85 14.02 -3.65
CA THR A 116 -3.30 13.78 -3.80
C THR A 116 -4.09 15.07 -3.52
N THR A 117 -3.73 15.80 -2.47
CA THR A 117 -4.35 17.08 -2.12
C THR A 117 -4.15 18.12 -3.23
N VAL A 118 -2.94 18.19 -3.79
CA VAL A 118 -2.62 19.07 -4.92
C VAL A 118 -3.55 18.81 -6.11
N VAL A 119 -3.65 17.55 -6.54
CA VAL A 119 -4.53 17.18 -7.66
C VAL A 119 -5.99 17.51 -7.34
N GLY A 120 -6.45 17.21 -6.11
CA GLY A 120 -7.79 17.58 -5.64
C GLY A 120 -8.06 19.08 -5.73
N ARG A 121 -7.10 19.92 -5.36
CA ARG A 121 -7.24 21.41 -5.43
C ARG A 121 -7.24 21.94 -6.85
N TRP A 122 -6.35 21.45 -7.71
CA TRP A 122 -6.23 21.91 -9.11
C TRP A 122 -7.42 21.53 -9.97
N PHE A 123 -8.06 20.40 -9.67
CA PHE A 123 -9.21 19.89 -10.42
C PHE A 123 -10.56 20.11 -9.72
N LYS A 124 -10.60 20.86 -8.60
CA LYS A 124 -11.85 21.16 -7.88
C LYS A 124 -12.87 21.85 -8.80
N GLY A 125 -14.07 21.27 -8.88
CA GLY A 125 -15.15 21.75 -9.77
C GLY A 125 -14.99 21.36 -11.24
N LYS A 126 -14.00 20.51 -11.55
CA LYS A 126 -13.77 19.89 -12.87
C LYS A 126 -13.66 18.38 -12.67
N GLU A 127 -12.98 17.66 -13.51
CA GLU A 127 -12.86 16.19 -13.52
C GLU A 127 -11.93 15.64 -12.41
N VAL A 128 -12.20 15.98 -11.14
CA VAL A 128 -11.36 15.59 -9.98
C VAL A 128 -11.20 14.08 -9.88
N SER A 129 -12.31 13.34 -10.01
CA SER A 129 -12.28 11.87 -9.87
C SER A 129 -11.43 11.23 -10.96
N PHE A 130 -11.51 11.73 -12.19
CA PHE A 130 -10.68 11.26 -13.30
C PHE A 130 -9.20 11.57 -13.07
N ALA A 131 -8.87 12.78 -12.62
CA ALA A 131 -7.49 13.20 -12.35
C ALA A 131 -6.84 12.35 -11.23
N LEU A 132 -7.58 12.08 -10.16
CA LEU A 132 -7.12 11.21 -9.05
C LEU A 132 -6.99 9.75 -9.50
N ALA A 133 -7.91 9.24 -10.30
CA ALA A 133 -7.83 7.90 -10.85
C ALA A 133 -6.61 7.73 -11.78
N LEU A 134 -6.34 8.72 -12.64
CA LEU A 134 -5.16 8.72 -13.51
C LEU A 134 -3.86 8.80 -12.71
N GLN A 135 -3.82 9.64 -11.67
CA GLN A 135 -2.68 9.72 -10.75
C GLN A 135 -2.40 8.35 -10.10
N LEU A 136 -3.44 7.69 -9.58
CA LEU A 136 -3.31 6.39 -8.93
C LEU A 136 -2.91 5.29 -9.93
N LEU A 137 -3.44 5.32 -11.15
CA LEU A 137 -3.05 4.40 -12.22
C LEU A 137 -1.54 4.49 -12.49
N VAL A 138 -1.01 5.70 -12.65
CA VAL A 138 0.43 5.93 -12.88
C VAL A 138 1.24 5.50 -11.66
N ALA A 139 0.79 5.79 -10.44
CA ALA A 139 1.45 5.36 -9.21
C ALA A 139 1.56 3.83 -9.13
N ARG A 140 0.46 3.10 -9.40
CA ARG A 140 0.46 1.63 -9.42
C ARG A 140 1.35 1.06 -10.53
N GLY A 141 1.56 1.80 -11.62
CA GLY A 141 2.56 1.48 -12.64
C GLY A 141 3.98 1.40 -12.06
N GLY A 142 4.31 2.23 -11.07
CA GLY A 142 5.57 2.13 -10.31
C GLY A 142 5.69 0.81 -9.55
N SER A 143 4.64 0.39 -8.84
CA SER A 143 4.59 -0.91 -8.16
C SER A 143 4.74 -2.08 -9.15
N TRP A 144 4.00 -2.01 -10.26
CA TRP A 144 4.07 -3.03 -11.31
C TRP A 144 5.49 -3.15 -11.89
N LEU A 145 6.14 -2.02 -12.20
CA LEU A 145 7.49 -2.01 -12.73
C LEU A 145 8.50 -2.56 -11.70
N ALA A 146 8.34 -2.26 -10.41
CA ALA A 146 9.19 -2.80 -9.36
C ALA A 146 9.09 -4.34 -9.29
N ASP A 147 7.86 -4.88 -9.38
CA ASP A 147 7.63 -6.32 -9.39
C ASP A 147 8.16 -7.00 -10.65
N GLN A 148 8.11 -6.34 -11.82
CA GLN A 148 8.64 -6.82 -13.10
C GLN A 148 10.16 -6.61 -13.26
N SER A 149 10.79 -5.86 -12.36
CA SER A 149 12.22 -5.51 -12.49
C SER A 149 13.16 -6.73 -12.59
N PRO A 150 12.94 -7.87 -11.90
CA PRO A 150 13.78 -9.05 -12.07
C PRO A 150 13.81 -9.60 -13.50
N ASP A 151 12.69 -9.52 -14.23
CA ASP A 151 12.62 -9.94 -15.63
C ASP A 151 13.16 -8.86 -16.58
N LEU A 152 12.70 -7.63 -16.46
CA LEU A 152 13.09 -6.54 -17.36
C LEU A 152 14.55 -6.12 -17.23
N PHE A 153 15.14 -6.24 -16.05
CA PHE A 153 16.51 -5.79 -15.73
C PHE A 153 17.37 -6.92 -15.18
N GLN A 154 17.25 -8.13 -15.72
CA GLN A 154 17.97 -9.34 -15.28
C GLN A 154 19.45 -9.13 -14.93
N PRO A 155 20.25 -8.36 -15.70
CA PRO A 155 21.66 -8.14 -15.37
C PRO A 155 21.88 -7.45 -14.00
N LEU A 156 20.93 -6.60 -13.57
CA LEU A 156 21.04 -5.92 -12.28
C LEU A 156 20.75 -6.86 -11.11
N PHE A 157 19.93 -7.90 -11.31
CA PHE A 157 19.53 -8.87 -10.28
C PHE A 157 20.53 -10.01 -10.07
N ARG A 158 21.76 -9.91 -10.62
CA ARG A 158 22.87 -10.80 -10.31
C ARG A 158 23.46 -10.59 -8.91
N SER A 159 23.24 -9.42 -8.33
CA SER A 159 23.63 -9.07 -6.97
C SER A 159 22.61 -8.13 -6.34
N TRP A 160 22.65 -7.99 -5.02
CA TRP A 160 21.63 -7.26 -4.24
C TRP A 160 21.64 -5.74 -4.46
N GLN A 161 22.80 -5.15 -4.72
CA GLN A 161 22.98 -3.69 -4.71
C GLN A 161 22.48 -2.97 -5.97
N PRO A 162 22.76 -3.43 -7.22
CA PRO A 162 22.37 -2.71 -8.43
C PRO A 162 20.87 -2.44 -8.55
N PRO A 163 19.95 -3.38 -8.23
CA PRO A 163 18.52 -3.07 -8.29
C PRO A 163 18.11 -2.04 -7.23
N LEU A 164 18.76 -1.99 -6.06
CA LEU A 164 18.50 -0.96 -5.06
C LEU A 164 19.07 0.40 -5.47
N LEU A 165 20.19 0.45 -6.21
CA LEU A 165 20.69 1.67 -6.82
C LEU A 165 19.77 2.19 -7.93
N LEU A 166 19.16 1.29 -8.72
CA LEU A 166 18.10 1.67 -9.67
C LEU A 166 16.91 2.29 -8.92
N ALA A 167 16.50 1.70 -7.79
CA ALA A 167 15.46 2.27 -6.95
C ALA A 167 15.84 3.65 -6.42
N ALA A 168 17.10 3.84 -5.99
CA ALA A 168 17.60 5.15 -5.56
C ALA A 168 17.59 6.18 -6.71
N ALA A 169 17.93 5.77 -7.94
CA ALA A 169 17.85 6.64 -9.12
C ALA A 169 16.40 7.08 -9.40
N LEU A 170 15.44 6.16 -9.30
CA LEU A 170 14.00 6.49 -9.42
C LEU A 170 13.49 7.32 -8.23
N GLY A 171 14.07 7.16 -7.04
CA GLY A 171 13.87 8.07 -5.91
C GLY A 171 14.37 9.50 -6.21
N GLY A 172 15.52 9.61 -6.88
CA GLY A 172 16.02 10.89 -7.42
C GLY A 172 15.07 11.49 -8.47
N ALA A 173 14.55 10.67 -9.37
CA ALA A 173 13.53 11.11 -10.35
C ALA A 173 12.24 11.58 -9.66
N TRP A 174 11.78 10.89 -8.61
CA TRP A 174 10.67 11.34 -7.78
C TRP A 174 10.91 12.76 -7.24
N LEU A 175 12.10 13.02 -6.66
CA LEU A 175 12.48 14.36 -6.19
C LEU A 175 12.49 15.38 -7.32
N VAL A 176 13.04 15.06 -8.50
CA VAL A 176 13.04 15.95 -9.67
C VAL A 176 11.61 16.33 -10.07
N PHE A 177 10.68 15.37 -10.16
CA PHE A 177 9.30 15.67 -10.50
C PHE A 177 8.56 16.45 -9.41
N ALA A 178 8.91 16.28 -8.12
CA ALA A 178 8.40 17.12 -7.04
C ALA A 178 8.90 18.59 -7.18
N VAL A 179 10.15 18.80 -7.58
CA VAL A 179 10.70 20.14 -7.88
C VAL A 179 10.01 20.74 -9.10
N VAL A 180 9.82 19.97 -10.17
CA VAL A 180 9.07 20.41 -11.37
C VAL A 180 7.64 20.83 -10.98
N TYR A 181 6.95 20.02 -10.17
CA TYR A 181 5.64 20.39 -9.65
C TYR A 181 5.69 21.74 -8.90
N ALA A 182 6.63 21.90 -7.98
CA ALA A 182 6.74 23.11 -7.17
C ALA A 182 7.05 24.36 -8.03
N ALA A 183 7.85 24.22 -9.08
CA ALA A 183 8.12 25.29 -10.04
C ALA A 183 6.85 25.66 -10.83
N LEU A 184 6.07 24.68 -11.28
CA LEU A 184 4.79 24.88 -11.95
C LEU A 184 3.77 25.57 -11.04
N GLU A 185 3.67 25.14 -9.78
CA GLU A 185 2.80 25.76 -8.76
C GLU A 185 3.15 27.24 -8.56
N ARG A 186 4.44 27.56 -8.38
CA ARG A 186 4.90 28.93 -8.20
C ARG A 186 4.65 29.80 -9.45
N SER A 187 4.85 29.25 -10.64
CA SER A 187 4.61 29.99 -11.90
C SER A 187 3.13 30.21 -12.18
N ALA A 188 2.26 29.34 -11.65
CA ALA A 188 0.81 29.47 -11.76
C ALA A 188 0.20 30.35 -10.67
N ALA A 189 0.93 30.61 -9.57
CA ALA A 189 0.48 31.49 -8.52
C ALA A 189 0.17 32.90 -9.07
N GLY A 190 -1.06 33.36 -8.89
CA GLY A 190 -1.54 34.64 -9.42
C GLY A 190 -2.14 34.58 -10.83
N ARG A 191 -1.98 33.48 -11.59
CA ARG A 191 -2.63 33.31 -12.93
C ARG A 191 -3.91 32.48 -12.84
N TYR A 192 -4.02 31.59 -11.87
CA TYR A 192 -5.16 30.71 -11.69
C TYR A 192 -5.65 30.79 -10.24
N ALA A 193 -6.96 30.90 -10.06
CA ALA A 193 -7.59 30.77 -8.76
C ALA A 193 -7.59 29.28 -8.37
N VAL A 194 -6.55 28.83 -7.65
CA VAL A 194 -6.51 27.50 -7.07
C VAL A 194 -7.29 27.52 -5.77
N ALA A 195 -8.19 26.56 -5.56
CA ALA A 195 -8.97 26.48 -4.33
C ALA A 195 -8.02 26.46 -3.11
N GLY A 196 -8.33 27.27 -2.10
CA GLY A 196 -7.57 27.29 -0.84
C GLY A 196 -7.47 25.90 -0.22
N ALA A 197 -6.46 25.66 0.60
CA ALA A 197 -6.39 24.45 1.41
C ALA A 197 -7.67 24.40 2.25
N GLY A 198 -8.49 23.35 2.07
CA GLY A 198 -9.52 23.02 3.05
C GLY A 198 -8.84 22.79 4.39
N ALA A 199 -9.54 23.05 5.50
CA ALA A 199 -9.01 22.72 6.82
C ALA A 199 -8.55 21.25 6.78
N THR A 200 -7.28 21.00 7.11
CA THR A 200 -6.79 19.62 7.28
C THR A 200 -7.66 18.97 8.34
N ASP A 201 -8.18 17.79 8.03
CA ASP A 201 -9.00 17.01 8.93
C ASP A 201 -8.19 16.73 10.20
N LYS A 202 -8.47 17.48 11.27
CA LYS A 202 -7.78 17.30 12.55
C LYS A 202 -8.35 16.05 13.21
N LEU A 203 -7.46 15.12 13.58
CA LEU A 203 -7.84 14.00 14.43
C LEU A 203 -8.35 14.54 15.77
N VAL A 204 -9.65 14.45 16.02
CA VAL A 204 -10.27 14.80 17.29
C VAL A 204 -10.45 13.52 18.09
N LEU A 205 -9.57 13.30 19.07
CA LEU A 205 -9.56 12.08 19.90
C LEU A 205 -10.90 11.79 20.59
N SER A 206 -11.69 12.83 20.94
CA SER A 206 -13.02 12.64 21.54
C SER A 206 -14.05 12.02 20.59
N ASP A 207 -13.84 12.07 19.27
CA ASP A 207 -14.77 11.51 18.29
C ASP A 207 -14.55 9.99 18.10
N LEU A 208 -13.40 9.45 18.51
CA LEU A 208 -13.04 8.04 18.35
C LEU A 208 -14.02 7.07 19.02
N VAL A 209 -14.64 7.46 20.14
CA VAL A 209 -15.61 6.64 20.88
C VAL A 209 -17.05 6.80 20.39
N ARG A 210 -17.32 7.63 19.37
CA ARG A 210 -18.68 7.99 18.94
C ARG A 210 -19.09 7.40 17.61
N PHE A 211 -18.25 6.57 16.99
CA PHE A 211 -18.56 5.94 15.72
C PHE A 211 -19.51 4.75 15.90
N ASN A 212 -20.41 4.57 14.94
CA ASN A 212 -21.36 3.46 14.95
C ASN A 212 -20.68 2.10 14.70
N LEU A 213 -21.39 1.02 14.97
CA LEU A 213 -20.85 -0.34 14.82
C LEU A 213 -20.53 -0.67 13.35
N GLY A 214 -21.27 -0.14 12.38
CA GLY A 214 -21.03 -0.32 10.95
C GLY A 214 -19.64 0.23 10.54
N TYR A 215 -19.25 1.39 11.08
CA TYR A 215 -17.91 1.92 10.88
C TYR A 215 -16.81 0.98 11.42
N TRP A 216 -17.00 0.40 12.60
CA TRP A 216 -16.03 -0.54 13.18
C TRP A 216 -15.93 -1.85 12.38
N TRP A 217 -17.02 -2.32 11.75
CA TRP A 217 -16.94 -3.43 10.80
C TRP A 217 -16.09 -3.08 9.58
N VAL A 218 -16.21 -1.85 9.06
CA VAL A 218 -15.37 -1.36 7.96
C VAL A 218 -13.91 -1.24 8.38
N VAL A 219 -13.62 -0.73 9.59
CA VAL A 219 -12.26 -0.68 10.15
C VAL A 219 -11.68 -2.09 10.29
N GLY A 220 -12.44 -3.03 10.85
CA GLY A 220 -12.02 -4.43 10.99
C GLY A 220 -11.70 -5.09 9.65
N LEU A 221 -12.55 -4.87 8.63
CA LEU A 221 -12.29 -5.33 7.26
C LEU A 221 -11.03 -4.67 6.68
N CYS A 222 -10.87 -3.35 6.84
CA CYS A 222 -9.70 -2.62 6.37
C CYS A 222 -8.41 -3.20 6.97
N VAL A 223 -8.37 -3.36 8.28
CA VAL A 223 -7.24 -3.93 9.01
C VAL A 223 -6.92 -5.34 8.49
N ALA A 224 -7.90 -6.22 8.44
CA ALA A 224 -7.70 -7.61 8.02
C ALA A 224 -7.24 -7.69 6.55
N PHE A 225 -7.79 -6.87 5.67
CA PHE A 225 -7.45 -6.82 4.26
C PHE A 225 -6.01 -6.35 4.04
N TYR A 226 -5.67 -5.19 4.57
CA TYR A 226 -4.34 -4.61 4.34
C TYR A 226 -3.24 -5.38 5.05
N ALA A 227 -3.48 -5.86 6.27
CA ALA A 227 -2.54 -6.67 7.02
C ALA A 227 -2.39 -8.11 6.47
N SER A 228 -3.26 -8.56 5.58
CA SER A 228 -3.06 -9.81 4.81
C SER A 228 -2.25 -9.58 3.53
N ILE A 229 -2.64 -8.59 2.72
CA ILE A 229 -2.07 -8.40 1.37
C ILE A 229 -0.65 -7.82 1.42
N PHE A 230 -0.41 -6.78 2.21
CA PHE A 230 0.88 -6.10 2.15
C PHE A 230 2.02 -6.92 2.76
N PRO A 231 1.89 -7.55 3.94
CA PRO A 231 2.89 -8.48 4.41
C PRO A 231 3.09 -9.67 3.47
N PHE A 232 2.02 -10.21 2.86
CA PHE A 232 2.18 -11.21 1.81
C PHE A 232 3.05 -10.70 0.66
N ARG A 233 2.83 -9.48 0.16
CA ARG A 233 3.66 -8.89 -0.92
C ARG A 233 5.13 -8.79 -0.56
N THR A 234 5.45 -8.55 0.72
CA THR A 234 6.83 -8.52 1.22
C THR A 234 7.51 -9.88 1.05
N PHE A 235 6.82 -10.94 1.41
CA PHE A 235 7.36 -12.30 1.40
C PHE A 235 7.01 -13.08 0.13
N ALA A 236 6.19 -12.55 -0.79
CA ALA A 236 5.68 -13.29 -1.94
C ALA A 236 6.79 -13.87 -2.83
N ASN A 237 7.85 -13.09 -3.11
CA ASN A 237 8.95 -13.59 -3.94
C ASN A 237 9.67 -14.75 -3.26
N LEU A 238 9.98 -14.66 -1.97
CA LEU A 238 10.58 -15.75 -1.20
C LEU A 238 9.67 -16.97 -1.18
N PHE A 239 8.39 -16.78 -0.86
CA PHE A 239 7.41 -17.88 -0.84
C PHE A 239 7.30 -18.59 -2.19
N LEU A 240 7.18 -17.85 -3.28
CA LEU A 240 7.04 -18.41 -4.62
C LEU A 240 8.29 -19.17 -5.05
N ILE A 241 9.48 -18.66 -4.76
CA ILE A 241 10.75 -19.30 -5.05
C ILE A 241 10.94 -20.55 -4.18
N ASP A 242 10.77 -20.42 -2.86
CA ASP A 242 11.05 -21.49 -1.90
C ASP A 242 10.02 -22.62 -1.96
N ALA A 243 8.73 -22.28 -1.98
CA ALA A 243 7.66 -23.27 -1.89
C ALA A 243 7.28 -23.88 -3.24
N HIS A 244 7.43 -23.13 -4.32
CA HIS A 244 7.01 -23.58 -5.66
C HIS A 244 8.17 -23.75 -6.65
N GLY A 245 9.40 -23.38 -6.28
CA GLY A 245 10.57 -23.57 -7.13
C GLY A 245 10.57 -22.73 -8.42
N VAL A 246 9.80 -21.62 -8.45
CA VAL A 246 9.78 -20.75 -9.61
C VAL A 246 11.04 -19.88 -9.65
N THR A 247 11.40 -19.38 -10.84
CA THR A 247 12.53 -18.45 -10.95
C THR A 247 12.18 -17.08 -10.36
N PRO A 248 13.18 -16.25 -9.98
CA PRO A 248 12.95 -14.89 -9.48
C PRO A 248 12.15 -14.03 -10.45
N GLU A 249 12.39 -14.17 -11.76
CA GLU A 249 11.66 -13.48 -12.84
C GLU A 249 10.18 -13.88 -12.80
N ARG A 250 9.92 -15.18 -12.74
CA ARG A 250 8.54 -15.71 -12.70
C ARG A 250 7.82 -15.32 -11.42
N ALA A 251 8.52 -15.26 -10.29
CA ALA A 251 7.96 -14.77 -9.03
C ALA A 251 7.55 -13.28 -9.14
N GLY A 252 8.37 -12.46 -9.77
CA GLY A 252 8.09 -11.06 -10.08
C GLY A 252 6.87 -10.90 -11.00
N GLU A 253 6.80 -11.65 -12.10
CA GLU A 253 5.64 -11.66 -13.01
C GLU A 253 4.34 -12.01 -12.27
N LEU A 254 4.33 -13.09 -11.48
CA LEU A 254 3.15 -13.51 -10.72
C LEU A 254 2.71 -12.44 -9.72
N LYS A 255 3.66 -11.88 -8.97
CA LYS A 255 3.38 -10.84 -7.98
C LYS A 255 2.87 -9.56 -8.63
N SER A 256 3.36 -9.20 -9.81
CA SER A 256 2.94 -8.00 -10.55
C SER A 256 1.47 -8.02 -10.99
N LEU A 257 0.81 -9.19 -10.96
CA LEU A 257 -0.63 -9.31 -11.20
C LEU A 257 -1.44 -8.46 -10.19
N LEU A 258 -0.97 -8.32 -8.94
CA LEU A 258 -1.68 -7.54 -7.93
C LEU A 258 -1.80 -6.05 -8.30
N PRO A 259 -0.70 -5.31 -8.51
CA PRO A 259 -0.80 -3.92 -8.95
C PRO A 259 -1.43 -3.79 -10.34
N MET A 260 -1.24 -4.73 -11.25
CA MET A 260 -1.86 -4.73 -12.58
C MET A 260 -3.40 -4.78 -12.48
N PHE A 261 -3.94 -5.72 -11.72
CA PHE A 261 -5.40 -5.79 -11.48
C PHE A 261 -5.92 -4.53 -10.78
N SER A 262 -5.14 -3.95 -9.86
CA SER A 262 -5.51 -2.70 -9.17
C SER A 262 -5.57 -1.52 -10.14
N MET A 263 -4.60 -1.39 -11.06
CA MET A 263 -4.59 -0.31 -12.05
C MET A 263 -5.84 -0.29 -12.92
N ILE A 264 -6.26 -1.46 -13.39
CA ILE A 264 -7.38 -1.63 -14.32
C ILE A 264 -8.70 -1.78 -13.56
N GLY A 265 -8.69 -2.61 -12.53
CA GLY A 265 -9.90 -3.05 -11.82
C GLY A 265 -10.51 -1.97 -10.92
N MET A 266 -9.70 -1.15 -10.24
CA MET A 266 -10.25 -0.14 -9.32
C MET A 266 -11.19 0.86 -10.01
N PRO A 267 -10.84 1.47 -11.16
CA PRO A 267 -11.77 2.33 -11.90
C PRO A 267 -13.03 1.59 -12.35
N ILE A 268 -12.87 0.34 -12.85
CA ILE A 268 -13.99 -0.48 -13.34
C ILE A 268 -14.95 -0.81 -12.19
N PHE A 269 -14.41 -1.32 -11.08
CA PHE A 269 -15.24 -1.68 -9.92
C PHE A 269 -15.87 -0.45 -9.26
N GLY A 270 -15.14 0.67 -9.18
CA GLY A 270 -15.71 1.94 -8.71
C GLY A 270 -16.93 2.35 -9.53
N PHE A 271 -16.83 2.30 -10.86
CA PHE A 271 -17.94 2.61 -11.77
C PHE A 271 -19.12 1.62 -11.63
N ILE A 272 -18.84 0.32 -11.56
CA ILE A 272 -19.86 -0.73 -11.38
C ILE A 272 -20.61 -0.51 -10.07
N VAL A 273 -19.86 -0.30 -8.97
CA VAL A 273 -20.45 -0.12 -7.64
C VAL A 273 -21.25 1.19 -7.56
N ASP A 274 -20.79 2.24 -8.21
CA ASP A 274 -21.52 3.51 -8.24
C ASP A 274 -22.84 3.41 -9.03
N ARG A 275 -22.92 2.52 -10.02
CA ARG A 275 -24.17 2.23 -10.75
C ARG A 275 -25.09 1.29 -10.02
N ILE A 276 -24.58 0.20 -9.49
CA ILE A 276 -25.39 -0.86 -8.86
C ILE A 276 -25.79 -0.49 -7.43
N GLY A 277 -24.95 0.26 -6.70
CA GLY A 277 -25.05 0.39 -5.26
C GLY A 277 -24.54 -0.86 -4.55
N ARG A 278 -25.24 -1.36 -3.54
CA ARG A 278 -24.95 -2.61 -2.80
C ARG A 278 -23.50 -2.73 -2.34
N ARG A 279 -22.95 -1.65 -1.80
CA ARG A 279 -21.52 -1.56 -1.43
C ARG A 279 -21.10 -2.64 -0.45
N ALA A 280 -21.94 -2.95 0.56
CA ALA A 280 -21.63 -3.98 1.53
C ALA A 280 -21.54 -5.38 0.89
N LEU A 281 -22.38 -5.69 -0.12
CA LEU A 281 -22.28 -6.93 -0.90
C LEU A 281 -20.94 -7.00 -1.68
N PHE A 282 -20.52 -5.92 -2.31
CA PHE A 282 -19.24 -5.91 -3.04
C PHE A 282 -18.04 -6.06 -2.08
N MET A 283 -18.09 -5.49 -0.88
CA MET A 283 -17.07 -5.73 0.16
C MET A 283 -17.04 -7.21 0.59
N LEU A 284 -18.23 -7.84 0.72
CA LEU A 284 -18.35 -9.26 1.05
C LEU A 284 -17.74 -10.15 -0.05
N ILE A 285 -18.05 -9.87 -1.33
CA ILE A 285 -17.47 -10.61 -2.47
C ILE A 285 -15.93 -10.44 -2.50
N GLY A 286 -15.46 -9.21 -2.38
CA GLY A 286 -14.02 -8.94 -2.41
C GLY A 286 -13.25 -9.59 -1.26
N SER A 287 -13.81 -9.60 -0.05
CA SER A 287 -13.20 -10.28 1.10
C SER A 287 -13.28 -11.82 0.99
N ALA A 288 -14.35 -12.36 0.39
CA ALA A 288 -14.45 -13.78 0.10
C ALA A 288 -13.38 -14.25 -0.90
N LEU A 289 -13.03 -13.43 -1.89
CA LEU A 289 -11.97 -13.71 -2.86
C LEU A 289 -10.57 -13.74 -2.22
N LEU A 290 -10.39 -13.12 -1.05
CA LEU A 290 -9.09 -13.04 -0.38
C LEU A 290 -8.71 -14.32 0.36
N VAL A 291 -9.68 -15.11 0.83
CA VAL A 291 -9.43 -16.28 1.69
C VAL A 291 -8.81 -17.47 0.93
N PRO A 292 -9.40 -17.94 -0.20
CA PRO A 292 -8.92 -19.16 -0.87
C PRO A 292 -7.49 -19.10 -1.39
N PRO A 293 -6.98 -17.99 -1.94
CA PRO A 293 -5.67 -17.97 -2.59
C PRO A 293 -4.53 -18.45 -1.71
N PHE A 294 -4.50 -18.06 -0.44
CA PHE A 294 -3.44 -18.46 0.49
C PHE A 294 -3.44 -19.97 0.73
N LEU A 295 -4.64 -20.57 0.88
CA LEU A 295 -4.78 -22.01 1.07
C LEU A 295 -4.51 -22.79 -0.22
N LEU A 296 -4.97 -22.26 -1.36
CA LEU A 296 -4.72 -22.88 -2.66
C LEU A 296 -3.22 -22.96 -2.96
N MET A 297 -2.48 -21.86 -2.74
CA MET A 297 -1.03 -21.85 -2.92
C MET A 297 -0.29 -22.75 -1.93
N ALA A 298 -0.78 -22.87 -0.68
CA ALA A 298 -0.12 -23.69 0.33
C ALA A 298 -0.35 -25.20 0.13
N HIS A 299 -1.51 -25.61 -0.38
CA HIS A 299 -1.95 -27.01 -0.31
C HIS A 299 -2.30 -27.65 -1.66
N THR A 300 -2.27 -26.88 -2.76
CA THR A 300 -2.62 -27.41 -4.08
C THR A 300 -1.51 -27.15 -5.09
N ARG A 301 -1.60 -27.86 -6.23
CA ARG A 301 -0.75 -27.63 -7.40
C ARG A 301 -1.49 -26.90 -8.53
N LEU A 302 -2.54 -26.16 -8.19
CA LEU A 302 -3.25 -25.31 -9.15
C LEU A 302 -2.32 -24.21 -9.69
N PRO A 303 -2.56 -23.72 -10.90
CA PRO A 303 -1.77 -22.63 -11.46
C PRO A 303 -1.74 -21.43 -10.50
N LEU A 304 -0.53 -20.93 -10.22
CA LEU A 304 -0.32 -19.80 -9.29
C LEU A 304 -1.01 -18.53 -9.75
N GLU A 305 -1.18 -18.38 -11.07
CA GLU A 305 -1.90 -17.28 -11.70
C GLU A 305 -3.35 -17.17 -11.22
N LEU A 306 -3.99 -18.30 -10.94
CA LEU A 306 -5.36 -18.32 -10.40
C LEU A 306 -5.41 -17.65 -9.03
N SER A 307 -4.51 -18.05 -8.13
CA SER A 307 -4.44 -17.49 -6.78
C SER A 307 -4.02 -16.02 -6.80
N MET A 308 -3.01 -15.66 -7.60
CA MET A 308 -2.55 -14.29 -7.76
C MET A 308 -3.61 -13.42 -8.43
N GLY A 309 -4.36 -13.95 -9.41
CA GLY A 309 -5.50 -13.28 -10.04
C GLY A 309 -6.63 -13.00 -9.04
N MET A 310 -6.98 -13.97 -8.18
CA MET A 310 -7.98 -13.78 -7.12
C MET A 310 -7.54 -12.70 -6.12
N LEU A 311 -6.26 -12.73 -5.68
CA LEU A 311 -5.70 -11.68 -4.83
C LEU A 311 -5.72 -10.32 -5.51
N GLY A 312 -5.37 -10.27 -6.81
CA GLY A 312 -5.41 -9.05 -7.61
C GLY A 312 -6.82 -8.47 -7.75
N LEU A 313 -7.82 -9.32 -8.00
CA LEU A 313 -9.23 -8.91 -8.05
C LEU A 313 -9.72 -8.40 -6.69
N ALA A 314 -9.38 -9.07 -5.59
CA ALA A 314 -9.68 -8.59 -4.24
C ALA A 314 -9.00 -7.24 -3.98
N PHE A 315 -7.73 -7.10 -4.40
CA PHE A 315 -6.95 -5.86 -4.25
C PHE A 315 -7.48 -4.69 -5.10
N ALA A 316 -8.18 -4.97 -6.18
CA ALA A 316 -8.89 -3.97 -6.96
C ALA A 316 -10.27 -3.61 -6.35
N LEU A 317 -11.05 -4.63 -5.96
CA LEU A 317 -12.45 -4.46 -5.56
C LEU A 317 -12.60 -3.87 -4.15
N VAL A 318 -11.89 -4.43 -3.16
CA VAL A 318 -12.11 -4.04 -1.75
C VAL A 318 -11.80 -2.56 -1.52
N PRO A 319 -10.64 -2.00 -1.88
CA PRO A 319 -10.35 -0.58 -1.65
C PRO A 319 -11.28 0.36 -2.43
N ALA A 320 -11.72 -0.04 -3.64
CA ALA A 320 -12.64 0.77 -4.46
C ALA A 320 -13.98 1.01 -3.76
N VAL A 321 -14.37 0.13 -2.85
CA VAL A 321 -15.67 0.19 -2.14
C VAL A 321 -15.51 0.62 -0.70
N LEU A 322 -14.48 0.13 -0.02
CA LEU A 322 -14.25 0.29 1.42
C LEU A 322 -14.05 1.77 1.81
N TRP A 323 -13.18 2.48 1.12
CA TRP A 323 -12.91 3.88 1.43
C TRP A 323 -14.12 4.78 1.23
N PRO A 324 -14.87 4.72 0.10
CA PRO A 324 -16.10 5.48 -0.07
C PRO A 324 -17.20 5.09 0.93
N ALA A 325 -17.24 3.84 1.42
CA ALA A 325 -18.27 3.39 2.35
C ALA A 325 -18.28 4.17 3.67
N VAL A 326 -17.12 4.67 4.11
CA VAL A 326 -17.02 5.48 5.34
C VAL A 326 -17.91 6.73 5.29
N THR A 327 -18.10 7.33 4.11
CA THR A 327 -18.95 8.52 3.94
C THR A 327 -20.43 8.27 4.21
N TYR A 328 -20.88 7.01 4.17
CA TYR A 328 -22.25 6.62 4.49
C TYR A 328 -22.46 6.36 5.99
N LEU A 329 -21.39 6.00 6.68
CA LEU A 329 -21.41 5.56 8.08
C LEU A 329 -21.08 6.67 9.08
N VAL A 330 -20.42 7.74 8.61
CA VAL A 330 -19.89 8.80 9.47
C VAL A 330 -20.37 10.16 8.97
N PRO A 331 -20.83 11.06 9.87
CA PRO A 331 -21.17 12.44 9.51
C PRO A 331 -19.99 13.17 8.87
N GLY A 332 -20.28 14.04 7.89
CA GLY A 332 -19.26 14.76 7.10
C GLY A 332 -18.23 15.52 7.94
N GLU A 333 -18.66 16.07 9.09
CA GLU A 333 -17.82 16.82 10.02
C GLU A 333 -16.74 15.96 10.70
N ARG A 334 -16.90 14.63 10.70
CA ARG A 334 -16.01 13.65 11.37
C ARG A 334 -15.29 12.72 10.41
N LEU A 335 -15.47 12.92 9.10
CA LEU A 335 -14.85 12.05 8.10
C LEU A 335 -13.33 12.00 8.20
N GLY A 336 -12.70 13.14 8.46
CA GLY A 336 -11.26 13.19 8.61
C GLY A 336 -10.74 12.37 9.78
N SER A 337 -11.38 12.51 10.96
CA SER A 337 -11.05 11.67 12.12
C SER A 337 -11.29 10.19 11.85
N ALA A 338 -12.35 9.84 11.11
CA ALA A 338 -12.64 8.46 10.74
C ALA A 338 -11.57 7.87 9.81
N TYR A 339 -11.20 8.59 8.75
CA TYR A 339 -10.14 8.14 7.84
C TYR A 339 -8.79 8.03 8.53
N ALA A 340 -8.42 9.01 9.37
CA ALA A 340 -7.17 8.99 10.11
C ALA A 340 -7.09 7.78 11.08
N LEU A 341 -8.19 7.50 11.82
CA LEU A 341 -8.25 6.33 12.69
C LEU A 341 -8.18 5.02 11.92
N MET A 342 -8.91 4.91 10.81
CA MET A 342 -8.88 3.71 9.96
C MET A 342 -7.48 3.46 9.41
N THR A 343 -6.80 4.51 8.92
CA THR A 343 -5.42 4.43 8.44
C THR A 343 -4.46 4.07 9.58
N PHE A 344 -4.63 4.65 10.76
CA PHE A 344 -3.83 4.32 11.93
C PHE A 344 -3.93 2.82 12.29
N CYS A 345 -5.14 2.29 12.41
CA CYS A 345 -5.37 0.87 12.70
C CYS A 345 -4.78 -0.03 11.60
N GLN A 346 -4.93 0.36 10.33
CA GLN A 346 -4.37 -0.35 9.19
C GLN A 346 -2.85 -0.43 9.26
N GLN A 347 -2.15 0.68 9.46
CA GLN A 347 -0.69 0.73 9.49
C GLN A 347 -0.12 0.00 10.70
N ALA A 348 -0.78 0.12 11.87
CA ALA A 348 -0.38 -0.60 13.07
C ALA A 348 -0.50 -2.12 12.87
N ALA A 349 -1.60 -2.59 12.30
CA ALA A 349 -1.80 -4.01 12.03
C ALA A 349 -0.82 -4.54 10.97
N TRP A 350 -0.55 -3.76 9.92
CA TRP A 350 0.45 -4.13 8.92
C TRP A 350 1.84 -4.24 9.54
N ALA A 351 2.26 -3.30 10.39
CA ALA A 351 3.54 -3.36 11.10
C ALA A 351 3.67 -4.65 11.93
N VAL A 352 2.63 -5.00 12.70
CA VAL A 352 2.61 -6.22 13.52
C VAL A 352 2.65 -7.47 12.64
N MET A 353 1.87 -7.51 11.58
CA MET A 353 1.78 -8.68 10.69
C MET A 353 3.05 -8.87 9.84
N GLY A 354 3.71 -7.80 9.41
CA GLY A 354 5.00 -7.87 8.72
C GLY A 354 6.06 -8.55 9.57
N TRP A 355 6.22 -8.10 10.81
CA TRP A 355 7.10 -8.75 11.78
C TRP A 355 6.65 -10.19 12.08
N GLY A 356 5.36 -10.41 12.36
CA GLY A 356 4.80 -11.71 12.72
C GLY A 356 4.98 -12.76 11.63
N MET A 357 4.81 -12.41 10.35
CA MET A 357 5.09 -13.33 9.23
C MET A 357 6.55 -13.76 9.20
N GLY A 358 7.46 -12.82 9.38
CA GLY A 358 8.89 -13.13 9.43
C GLY A 358 9.25 -14.05 10.59
N ALA A 359 8.72 -13.76 11.79
CA ALA A 359 8.92 -14.60 12.97
C ALA A 359 8.37 -16.02 12.78
N VAL A 360 7.18 -16.17 12.17
CA VAL A 360 6.61 -17.49 11.86
C VAL A 360 7.46 -18.21 10.80
N LYS A 361 7.88 -17.51 9.73
CA LYS A 361 8.78 -18.08 8.70
C LYS A 361 10.05 -18.65 9.33
N ASP A 362 10.68 -17.88 10.23
CA ASP A 362 11.92 -18.31 10.88
C ASP A 362 11.69 -19.47 11.87
N ALA A 363 10.62 -19.41 12.68
CA ALA A 363 10.26 -20.45 13.64
C ALA A 363 9.92 -21.79 12.96
N THR A 364 9.37 -21.74 11.75
CA THR A 364 9.05 -22.95 10.95
C THR A 364 10.20 -23.38 10.03
N HIS A 365 11.32 -22.66 10.03
CA HIS A 365 12.45 -22.88 9.12
C HIS A 365 12.02 -22.93 7.65
N ALA A 366 11.04 -22.10 7.25
CA ALA A 366 10.51 -22.05 5.90
C ALA A 366 11.60 -21.59 4.92
N SER A 367 11.88 -22.40 3.92
CA SER A 367 12.96 -22.21 2.95
C SER A 367 12.79 -23.16 1.76
N ALA A 368 13.61 -23.01 0.72
CA ALA A 368 13.62 -23.94 -0.41
C ALA A 368 13.95 -25.39 0.03
N ALA A 369 14.72 -25.59 1.12
CA ALA A 369 14.98 -26.90 1.70
C ALA A 369 13.81 -27.44 2.53
N ASN A 370 12.94 -26.55 3.03
CA ASN A 370 11.74 -26.89 3.80
C ASN A 370 10.52 -26.09 3.30
N PRO A 371 10.00 -26.40 2.11
CA PRO A 371 8.83 -25.70 1.54
C PRO A 371 7.57 -25.80 2.41
N ALA A 372 7.40 -26.93 3.14
CA ALA A 372 6.26 -27.13 4.03
C ALA A 372 6.22 -26.12 5.20
N GLY A 373 7.36 -25.55 5.57
CA GLY A 373 7.45 -24.50 6.59
C GLY A 373 6.68 -23.23 6.25
N TRP A 374 6.33 -23.00 4.98
CA TRP A 374 5.49 -21.87 4.57
C TRP A 374 4.00 -22.08 4.86
N ALA A 375 3.52 -23.30 5.08
CA ALA A 375 2.11 -23.56 5.31
C ALA A 375 1.54 -22.78 6.52
N PRO A 376 2.21 -22.73 7.71
CA PRO A 376 1.72 -21.92 8.84
C PRO A 376 1.60 -20.42 8.52
N VAL A 377 2.52 -19.87 7.73
CA VAL A 377 2.46 -18.48 7.28
C VAL A 377 1.22 -18.23 6.42
N MET A 378 0.92 -19.12 5.49
CA MET A 378 -0.26 -19.05 4.64
C MET A 378 -1.56 -19.23 5.44
N TRP A 379 -1.58 -20.12 6.42
CA TRP A 379 -2.71 -20.27 7.34
C TRP A 379 -2.97 -19.02 8.17
N MET A 380 -1.92 -18.35 8.64
CA MET A 380 -2.05 -17.07 9.37
C MET A 380 -2.73 -16.00 8.51
N LEU A 381 -2.32 -15.88 7.23
CA LEU A 381 -2.95 -14.94 6.29
C LEU A 381 -4.39 -15.34 5.95
N ALA A 382 -4.66 -16.63 5.76
CA ALA A 382 -6.02 -17.13 5.51
C ALA A 382 -6.94 -16.88 6.71
N ALA A 383 -6.45 -17.09 7.93
CA ALA A 383 -7.21 -16.80 9.15
C ALA A 383 -7.54 -15.31 9.28
N LEU A 384 -6.57 -14.44 9.04
CA LEU A 384 -6.79 -13.00 9.07
C LEU A 384 -7.77 -12.56 7.97
N SER A 385 -7.64 -13.10 6.76
CA SER A 385 -8.57 -12.85 5.64
C SER A 385 -9.98 -13.34 5.98
N THR A 386 -10.12 -14.47 6.70
CA THR A 386 -11.40 -14.99 7.17
C THR A 386 -12.04 -14.05 8.20
N LEU A 387 -11.25 -13.43 9.08
CA LEU A 387 -11.76 -12.37 9.97
C LEU A 387 -12.27 -11.17 9.17
N GLY A 388 -11.55 -10.76 8.12
CA GLY A 388 -12.00 -9.72 7.19
C GLY A 388 -13.33 -10.07 6.51
N PHE A 389 -13.47 -11.32 6.06
CA PHE A 389 -14.73 -11.83 5.51
C PHE A 389 -15.85 -11.78 6.56
N LEU A 390 -15.58 -12.18 7.80
CA LEU A 390 -16.56 -12.11 8.89
C LEU A 390 -17.02 -10.66 9.14
N PHE A 391 -16.10 -9.70 9.21
CA PHE A 391 -16.45 -8.28 9.38
C PHE A 391 -17.32 -7.77 8.22
N SER A 392 -16.98 -8.11 6.98
CA SER A 392 -17.78 -7.72 5.83
C SER A 392 -19.17 -8.40 5.81
N PHE A 393 -19.27 -9.65 6.27
CA PHE A 393 -20.55 -10.35 6.43
C PHE A 393 -21.44 -9.70 7.51
N LEU A 394 -20.85 -9.32 8.66
CA LEU A 394 -21.57 -8.62 9.72
C LEU A 394 -22.05 -7.24 9.25
N LEU A 395 -21.21 -6.51 8.51
CA LEU A 395 -21.60 -5.25 7.89
C LEU A 395 -22.76 -5.46 6.91
N TRP A 396 -22.64 -6.39 5.97
CA TRP A 396 -23.67 -6.69 4.98
C TRP A 396 -25.01 -7.10 5.64
N ARG A 397 -24.95 -7.92 6.70
CA ARG A 397 -26.13 -8.31 7.46
C ARG A 397 -26.77 -7.11 8.18
N SER A 398 -25.98 -6.24 8.80
CA SER A 398 -26.48 -5.06 9.50
C SER A 398 -27.13 -4.05 8.54
N GLU A 399 -26.56 -3.86 7.36
CA GLU A 399 -27.05 -2.93 6.34
C GLU A 399 -28.37 -3.37 5.67
N ARG A 400 -28.73 -4.65 5.77
CA ARG A 400 -30.02 -5.19 5.34
C ARG A 400 -31.11 -5.04 6.40
N GLY A 401 -30.75 -4.66 7.61
CA GLY A 401 -31.67 -4.46 8.72
C GLY A 401 -32.28 -3.04 8.72
N PRO A 402 -33.22 -2.78 9.63
CA PRO A 402 -33.88 -1.48 9.73
C PRO A 402 -32.96 -0.32 10.14
N ALA A 403 -31.78 -0.63 10.69
CA ALA A 403 -30.76 0.33 11.06
C ALA A 403 -29.67 0.49 9.99
N GLY A 404 -29.91 0.10 8.75
CA GLY A 404 -28.97 0.24 7.65
C GLY A 404 -28.73 1.70 7.28
N HIS A 405 -27.48 2.02 6.90
CA HIS A 405 -27.04 3.37 6.54
C HIS A 405 -27.08 3.64 5.03
N GLY A 406 -27.65 2.71 4.25
CA GLY A 406 -27.81 2.84 2.79
C GLY A 406 -26.67 2.24 1.97
N LEU A 407 -25.72 1.48 2.56
CA LEU A 407 -24.67 0.78 1.83
C LEU A 407 -25.22 -0.35 0.93
N GLU A 408 -26.42 -0.87 1.23
CA GLU A 408 -27.12 -1.88 0.41
C GLU A 408 -28.19 -1.27 -0.49
N ALA A 409 -28.38 0.05 -0.48
CA ALA A 409 -29.33 0.69 -1.37
C ALA A 409 -28.91 0.49 -2.83
N ALA A 410 -29.78 -0.15 -3.63
CA ALA A 410 -29.61 -0.19 -5.07
C ALA A 410 -29.85 1.21 -5.64
N LYS A 411 -28.96 1.68 -6.51
CA LYS A 411 -29.26 2.84 -7.35
C LYS A 411 -30.10 2.34 -8.52
N GLY A 412 -31.36 2.78 -8.57
CA GLY A 412 -32.28 2.50 -9.67
C GLY A 412 -31.86 3.21 -10.96
#